data_d93a929d12014af26f9b7b1da92260fc
#
_entry.id   d93a929d12014af26f9b7b1da92260fc
#
_cell.length_a   1.000
_cell.length_b   1.000
_cell.length_c   1.000
_cell.angle_alpha   90.00
_cell.angle_beta   90.00
_cell.angle_gamma   90.00
#
_symmetry.space_group_name_H-M   'P 1'
#
loop_
_entity.id
_entity.type
_entity.pdbx_description
1 polymer ?
#
loop_
_entity_poly.entity_id
_entity_poly.type
_entity_poly.pdbx_seq_one_letter_code
_entity_poly.pdbx_strand_id
1 'polypeptide(L)'
;MSSCGAPGFPPYERTRLFIRLALFAALSWLLFSADMSPFGEPPYRDAAGLHWLAQILEIIWWLMGARLLTLSLDLLLLPRSWRKQRLFSDVFGAIVFLAATVAALAFVLELPVRGLVATSGALAIVLGLAIQSTLSDVFAGIVLSTTEPYSVGDWVVIDDVEGMVVEMNWRATHLLTGQGNTLVVPNALTAKAKISNNSRPAKVHGLSLVLEIAPEARPRTVLDALERALTGCHAILRSPAAHARVQRATLNSIHYEVVGFVDDMALKRAASNELFDLCYRHLAAAGVPLRALGVPAPAAEAGDARQALLKRVSLFESLDAAEVAQLAKRLSRHEYRANQEILAPDTVPDSLAIVDTGVLSVVFREASGERELARVGPGEAFGEAGLLAGLPMRVSITTLTPAVLFQLGKDDMSAFLKAHPEVAEKLCQLLAYRQDKLGKLTAALPAEQEHGHSLFDWLFGKMRHVHSLHD
;
A
#
# COMPACT_ATOMS: atom_id res chain seq x y z
N MET A 1 -3.25 -15.34 -29.39
CA MET A 1 -3.47 -16.79 -29.45
C MET A 1 -2.12 -17.47 -29.20
N SER A 2 -1.78 -17.71 -27.93
CA SER A 2 -0.59 -18.48 -27.57
C SER A 2 -1.08 -19.70 -26.83
N SER A 3 -0.84 -20.87 -27.44
CA SER A 3 -1.22 -22.18 -26.96
C SER A 3 -0.64 -22.43 -25.58
N CYS A 4 -1.50 -22.52 -24.58
CA CYS A 4 -1.17 -23.01 -23.26
C CYS A 4 -0.86 -24.51 -23.35
N GLY A 5 0.37 -24.85 -23.68
CA GLY A 5 0.87 -26.23 -23.66
C GLY A 5 0.93 -26.68 -22.21
N ALA A 6 0.15 -27.67 -21.83
CA ALA A 6 0.23 -28.35 -20.54
C ALA A 6 1.70 -28.75 -20.32
N PRO A 7 2.34 -28.36 -19.19
CA PRO A 7 3.74 -28.62 -18.98
C PRO A 7 3.96 -30.10 -18.70
N GLY A 8 4.40 -30.83 -19.75
CA GLY A 8 4.71 -32.24 -19.69
C GLY A 8 5.85 -32.52 -18.73
N PHE A 9 5.76 -33.66 -18.03
CA PHE A 9 6.82 -34.24 -17.23
C PHE A 9 8.08 -34.42 -18.08
N PRO A 10 9.29 -34.31 -17.52
CA PRO A 10 10.50 -34.70 -18.22
C PRO A 10 10.34 -36.14 -18.71
N PRO A 11 10.68 -36.41 -19.98
CA PRO A 11 10.43 -37.71 -20.64
C PRO A 11 10.98 -38.92 -19.86
N TYR A 12 12.04 -38.73 -19.15
CA TYR A 12 12.73 -39.68 -18.31
C TYR A 12 11.89 -40.16 -17.08
N GLU A 13 11.11 -39.29 -16.38
CA GLU A 13 10.29 -39.69 -15.24
C GLU A 13 9.05 -40.50 -15.69
N ARG A 14 8.47 -40.15 -16.82
CA ARG A 14 7.36 -40.92 -17.43
C ARG A 14 7.82 -42.34 -17.83
N THR A 15 8.97 -42.46 -18.45
CA THR A 15 9.53 -43.75 -18.86
C THR A 15 9.79 -44.64 -17.63
N ARG A 16 10.32 -44.10 -16.54
CA ARG A 16 10.54 -44.85 -15.30
C ARG A 16 9.23 -45.32 -14.65
N LEU A 17 8.20 -44.48 -14.63
CA LEU A 17 6.89 -44.86 -14.12
C LEU A 17 6.27 -45.98 -14.97
N PHE A 18 6.32 -45.84 -16.28
CA PHE A 18 5.83 -46.87 -17.23
C PHE A 18 6.55 -48.22 -17.07
N ILE A 19 7.87 -48.23 -16.93
CA ILE A 19 8.64 -49.44 -16.71
C ILE A 19 8.20 -50.11 -15.39
N ARG A 20 8.06 -49.36 -14.31
CA ARG A 20 7.66 -49.92 -13.01
C ARG A 20 6.21 -50.43 -13.02
N LEU A 21 5.31 -49.73 -13.71
CA LEU A 21 3.93 -50.19 -13.87
C LEU A 21 3.85 -51.46 -14.69
N ALA A 22 4.65 -51.57 -15.77
CA ALA A 22 4.73 -52.75 -16.61
C ALA A 22 5.31 -53.95 -15.83
N LEU A 23 6.37 -53.73 -15.05
CA LEU A 23 6.96 -54.77 -14.17
C LEU A 23 5.97 -55.22 -13.08
N PHE A 24 5.24 -54.33 -12.46
CA PHE A 24 4.22 -54.66 -11.46
C PHE A 24 3.06 -55.45 -12.10
N ALA A 25 2.57 -55.00 -13.28
CA ALA A 25 1.56 -55.72 -14.01
C ALA A 25 2.00 -57.11 -14.45
N ALA A 26 3.27 -57.25 -14.93
CA ALA A 26 3.84 -58.55 -15.28
C ALA A 26 3.98 -59.49 -14.06
N LEU A 27 4.44 -58.98 -12.91
CA LEU A 27 4.52 -59.75 -11.67
C LEU A 27 3.11 -60.13 -11.16
N SER A 28 2.13 -59.22 -11.24
CA SER A 28 0.74 -59.52 -10.90
C SER A 28 0.17 -60.62 -11.76
N TRP A 29 0.38 -60.52 -13.08
CA TRP A 29 -0.08 -61.54 -14.03
C TRP A 29 0.58 -62.91 -13.78
N LEU A 30 1.88 -62.91 -13.48
CA LEU A 30 2.62 -64.12 -13.15
C LEU A 30 2.08 -64.80 -11.90
N LEU A 31 1.86 -64.03 -10.81
CA LEU A 31 1.31 -64.54 -9.56
C LEU A 31 -0.11 -65.12 -9.76
N PHE A 32 -1.00 -64.37 -10.38
CA PHE A 32 -2.36 -64.84 -10.67
C PHE A 32 -2.43 -66.06 -11.61
N SER A 33 -1.54 -66.13 -12.59
CA SER A 33 -1.46 -67.28 -13.53
C SER A 33 -0.89 -68.53 -12.87
N ALA A 34 -0.10 -68.38 -11.81
CA ALA A 34 0.43 -69.47 -10.99
C ALA A 34 -0.47 -69.83 -9.79
N ASP A 35 -1.68 -69.29 -9.73
CA ASP A 35 -2.65 -69.46 -8.64
C ASP A 35 -2.11 -69.00 -7.25
N MET A 36 -1.18 -68.02 -7.29
CA MET A 36 -0.59 -67.38 -6.13
C MET A 36 -1.34 -66.09 -5.86
N SER A 37 -2.03 -66.00 -4.74
CA SER A 37 -2.79 -64.79 -4.36
C SER A 37 -2.08 -64.06 -3.22
N PRO A 38 -1.62 -62.79 -3.43
CA PRO A 38 -0.96 -61.99 -2.37
C PRO A 38 -1.87 -61.67 -1.20
N PHE A 39 -3.16 -62.01 -1.25
CA PHE A 39 -4.17 -61.82 -0.22
C PHE A 39 -4.67 -63.11 0.42
N GLY A 40 -4.14 -64.30 0.00
CA GLY A 40 -4.56 -65.61 0.45
C GLY A 40 -3.40 -66.41 1.02
N GLU A 41 -3.69 -67.66 1.42
CA GLU A 41 -2.70 -68.57 1.89
C GLU A 41 -1.71 -68.93 0.78
N PRO A 42 -0.37 -68.91 1.05
CA PRO A 42 0.63 -69.25 0.02
C PRO A 42 0.44 -70.69 -0.44
N PRO A 43 0.43 -70.95 -1.75
CA PRO A 43 0.31 -72.30 -2.32
C PRO A 43 1.58 -73.13 -2.09
N TYR A 44 1.50 -74.40 -2.41
CA TYR A 44 2.65 -75.34 -2.40
C TYR A 44 3.21 -75.64 -1.01
N ARG A 45 2.37 -75.81 0.01
CA ARG A 45 2.79 -76.15 1.39
C ARG A 45 3.62 -77.45 1.49
N ASP A 46 3.40 -78.44 0.54
CA ASP A 46 4.09 -79.70 0.52
C ASP A 46 5.48 -79.63 -0.15
N ALA A 47 5.80 -78.55 -0.82
CA ALA A 47 7.09 -78.35 -1.52
C ALA A 47 7.86 -77.15 -0.95
N ALA A 48 8.66 -77.34 0.08
CA ALA A 48 9.30 -76.29 0.84
C ALA A 48 10.03 -75.22 -0.05
N GLY A 49 10.75 -75.62 -1.11
CA GLY A 49 11.44 -74.69 -1.96
C GLY A 49 10.52 -73.79 -2.81
N LEU A 50 9.39 -74.32 -3.33
CA LEU A 50 8.39 -73.55 -4.08
C LEU A 50 7.57 -72.65 -3.13
N HIS A 51 7.31 -73.09 -1.93
CA HIS A 51 6.62 -72.27 -0.92
C HIS A 51 7.42 -70.99 -0.55
N TRP A 52 8.73 -71.14 -0.28
CA TRP A 52 9.59 -69.99 0.01
C TRP A 52 9.70 -69.03 -1.22
N LEU A 53 9.75 -69.58 -2.42
CA LEU A 53 9.80 -68.77 -3.62
C LEU A 53 8.50 -67.97 -3.83
N ALA A 54 7.35 -68.60 -3.57
CA ALA A 54 6.05 -67.93 -3.63
C ALA A 54 5.99 -66.76 -2.62
N GLN A 55 6.34 -67.03 -1.36
CA GLN A 55 6.37 -65.98 -0.32
C GLN A 55 7.29 -64.80 -0.69
N ILE A 56 8.45 -65.04 -1.23
CA ILE A 56 9.39 -63.99 -1.67
C ILE A 56 8.75 -63.15 -2.79
N LEU A 57 8.11 -63.78 -3.77
CA LEU A 57 7.47 -63.07 -4.89
C LEU A 57 6.27 -62.23 -4.40
N GLU A 58 5.47 -62.75 -3.47
CA GLU A 58 4.37 -62.02 -2.89
C GLU A 58 4.83 -60.80 -2.01
N ILE A 59 5.91 -60.98 -1.25
CA ILE A 59 6.53 -59.86 -0.50
C ILE A 59 7.03 -58.77 -1.48
N ILE A 60 7.70 -59.20 -2.56
CA ILE A 60 8.14 -58.26 -3.62
C ILE A 60 6.94 -57.53 -4.23
N TRP A 61 5.83 -58.18 -4.47
CA TRP A 61 4.63 -57.61 -4.97
C TRP A 61 4.07 -56.51 -4.06
N TRP A 62 3.98 -56.77 -2.72
CA TRP A 62 3.58 -55.77 -1.71
C TRP A 62 4.49 -54.55 -1.69
N LEU A 63 5.81 -54.74 -1.74
CA LEU A 63 6.81 -53.65 -1.74
C LEU A 63 6.79 -52.87 -3.02
N MET A 64 6.64 -53.54 -4.18
CA MET A 64 6.51 -52.87 -5.48
C MET A 64 5.21 -52.04 -5.56
N GLY A 65 4.11 -52.59 -5.06
CA GLY A 65 2.81 -51.89 -4.95
C GLY A 65 2.92 -50.65 -4.06
N ALA A 66 3.56 -50.76 -2.91
CA ALA A 66 3.84 -49.62 -2.03
C ALA A 66 4.65 -48.53 -2.75
N ARG A 67 5.68 -48.95 -3.49
CA ARG A 67 6.51 -48.01 -4.25
C ARG A 67 5.76 -47.32 -5.38
N LEU A 68 4.88 -48.02 -6.09
CA LEU A 68 4.03 -47.44 -7.11
C LEU A 68 3.00 -46.49 -6.52
N LEU A 69 2.38 -46.85 -5.40
CA LEU A 69 1.41 -46.03 -4.72
C LEU A 69 2.06 -44.70 -4.24
N THR A 70 3.25 -44.77 -3.62
CA THR A 70 3.96 -43.54 -3.19
C THR A 70 4.31 -42.65 -4.35
N LEU A 71 4.79 -43.20 -5.47
CA LEU A 71 5.11 -42.42 -6.68
C LEU A 71 3.86 -41.79 -7.30
N SER A 72 2.74 -42.51 -7.32
CA SER A 72 1.47 -42.02 -7.86
C SER A 72 0.91 -40.86 -7.02
N LEU A 73 1.01 -40.97 -5.68
CA LEU A 73 0.58 -39.91 -4.76
C LEU A 73 1.45 -38.65 -4.90
N ASP A 74 2.78 -38.81 -5.03
CA ASP A 74 3.69 -37.68 -5.28
C ASP A 74 3.38 -36.94 -6.59
N LEU A 75 2.93 -37.67 -7.60
CA LEU A 75 2.62 -37.11 -8.91
C LEU A 75 1.25 -36.41 -8.95
N LEU A 76 0.23 -36.97 -8.26
CA LEU A 76 -1.16 -36.52 -8.34
C LEU A 76 -1.53 -35.45 -7.31
N LEU A 77 -0.98 -35.57 -6.08
CA LEU A 77 -1.45 -34.75 -4.94
C LEU A 77 -0.55 -33.57 -4.61
N LEU A 78 0.74 -33.57 -4.98
CA LEU A 78 1.65 -32.50 -4.58
C LEU A 78 1.80 -31.43 -5.66
N PRO A 79 1.40 -30.17 -5.36
CA PRO A 79 1.67 -29.02 -6.24
C PRO A 79 3.18 -28.86 -6.45
N ARG A 80 3.58 -28.33 -7.60
CA ARG A 80 4.99 -28.16 -7.98
C ARG A 80 5.82 -27.32 -7.00
N SER A 81 5.19 -26.35 -6.36
CA SER A 81 5.81 -25.51 -5.33
C SER A 81 6.21 -26.30 -4.06
N TRP A 82 5.51 -27.37 -3.76
CA TRP A 82 5.71 -28.19 -2.55
C TRP A 82 6.68 -29.35 -2.75
N ARG A 83 6.97 -29.70 -4.01
CA ARG A 83 7.97 -30.75 -4.34
C ARG A 83 9.39 -30.47 -3.86
N LYS A 84 9.72 -29.21 -3.53
CA LYS A 84 11.01 -28.86 -2.91
C LYS A 84 11.12 -29.32 -1.46
N GLN A 85 9.99 -29.60 -0.80
CA GLN A 85 9.95 -30.08 0.59
C GLN A 85 9.67 -31.59 0.59
N ARG A 86 10.71 -32.41 0.51
CA ARG A 86 10.64 -33.87 0.45
C ARG A 86 9.98 -34.52 1.68
N LEU A 87 9.85 -33.79 2.77
CA LEU A 87 9.41 -34.30 4.06
C LEU A 87 8.02 -34.96 4.01
N PHE A 88 7.08 -34.39 3.26
CA PHE A 88 5.73 -34.96 3.11
C PHE A 88 5.74 -36.28 2.32
N SER A 89 6.49 -36.34 1.24
CA SER A 89 6.67 -37.54 0.43
C SER A 89 7.32 -38.65 1.25
N ASP A 90 8.32 -38.33 2.07
CA ASP A 90 9.04 -39.27 2.90
C ASP A 90 8.15 -39.84 4.02
N VAL A 91 7.36 -38.99 4.70
CA VAL A 91 6.40 -39.41 5.75
C VAL A 91 5.29 -40.30 5.18
N PHE A 92 4.67 -39.85 4.05
CA PHE A 92 3.65 -40.65 3.36
C PHE A 92 4.22 -41.97 2.86
N GLY A 93 5.42 -41.93 2.27
CA GLY A 93 6.12 -43.13 1.87
C GLY A 93 6.34 -44.09 3.01
N ALA A 94 6.82 -43.61 4.18
CA ALA A 94 7.03 -44.41 5.35
C ALA A 94 5.73 -45.11 5.84
N ILE A 95 4.60 -44.38 5.86
CA ILE A 95 3.29 -44.95 6.26
C ILE A 95 2.85 -46.01 5.26
N VAL A 96 2.96 -45.79 3.97
CA VAL A 96 2.59 -46.76 2.92
C VAL A 96 3.48 -48.00 2.98
N PHE A 97 4.79 -47.83 3.16
CA PHE A 97 5.70 -48.98 3.33
C PHE A 97 5.45 -49.75 4.62
N LEU A 98 5.16 -49.06 5.72
CA LEU A 98 4.80 -49.70 6.98
C LEU A 98 3.52 -50.53 6.81
N ALA A 99 2.48 -49.98 6.20
CA ALA A 99 1.24 -50.68 5.92
C ALA A 99 1.44 -51.91 5.02
N ALA A 100 2.24 -51.77 3.96
CA ALA A 100 2.57 -52.88 3.08
C ALA A 100 3.37 -53.96 3.77
N THR A 101 4.30 -53.59 4.68
CA THR A 101 5.07 -54.56 5.47
C THR A 101 4.16 -55.31 6.42
N VAL A 102 3.24 -54.64 7.15
CA VAL A 102 2.26 -55.29 8.04
C VAL A 102 1.35 -56.21 7.25
N ALA A 103 0.90 -55.78 6.04
CA ALA A 103 0.09 -56.62 5.17
C ALA A 103 0.85 -57.88 4.70
N ALA A 104 2.11 -57.77 4.30
CA ALA A 104 2.96 -58.88 3.92
C ALA A 104 3.16 -59.85 5.09
N LEU A 105 3.38 -59.36 6.33
CA LEU A 105 3.49 -60.20 7.53
C LEU A 105 2.16 -60.93 7.81
N ALA A 106 1.02 -60.27 7.61
CA ALA A 106 -0.30 -60.84 7.86
C ALA A 106 -0.72 -61.91 6.86
N PHE A 107 -0.59 -61.57 5.54
CA PHE A 107 -1.15 -62.38 4.43
C PHE A 107 -0.15 -63.41 3.89
N VAL A 108 1.15 -63.05 3.84
CA VAL A 108 2.16 -63.90 3.22
C VAL A 108 2.83 -64.84 4.26
N LEU A 109 3.16 -64.25 5.44
CA LEU A 109 3.82 -65.00 6.51
C LEU A 109 2.87 -65.58 7.58
N GLU A 110 1.58 -65.34 7.44
CA GLU A 110 0.49 -65.77 8.32
C GLU A 110 0.74 -65.46 9.82
N LEU A 111 1.49 -64.40 10.11
CA LEU A 111 1.83 -64.03 11.49
C LEU A 111 0.60 -63.37 12.19
N PRO A 112 0.40 -63.63 13.50
CA PRO A 112 -0.71 -63.06 14.24
C PRO A 112 -0.51 -61.56 14.52
N VAL A 113 -0.76 -60.71 13.49
CA VAL A 113 -0.55 -59.24 13.54
C VAL A 113 -1.63 -58.46 14.32
N ARG A 114 -2.70 -59.14 14.81
CA ARG A 114 -3.84 -58.47 15.51
C ARG A 114 -3.39 -57.60 16.68
N GLY A 115 -2.48 -58.11 17.51
CA GLY A 115 -1.90 -57.35 18.65
C GLY A 115 -1.06 -56.17 18.19
N LEU A 116 -0.26 -56.35 17.14
CA LEU A 116 0.56 -55.28 16.54
C LEU A 116 -0.29 -54.16 15.95
N VAL A 117 -1.35 -54.52 15.22
CA VAL A 117 -2.29 -53.54 14.64
C VAL A 117 -3.04 -52.78 15.75
N ALA A 118 -3.48 -53.43 16.81
CA ALA A 118 -4.19 -52.79 17.92
C ALA A 118 -3.28 -51.79 18.67
N THR A 119 -2.05 -52.15 18.97
CA THR A 119 -1.08 -51.25 19.64
C THR A 119 -0.62 -50.13 18.71
N SER A 120 -0.40 -50.41 17.42
CA SER A 120 -0.08 -49.42 16.41
C SER A 120 -1.23 -48.42 16.22
N GLY A 121 -2.49 -48.86 16.28
CA GLY A 121 -3.68 -48.03 16.24
C GLY A 121 -3.73 -47.03 17.40
N ALA A 122 -3.46 -47.47 18.61
CA ALA A 122 -3.38 -46.59 19.78
C ALA A 122 -2.26 -45.55 19.65
N LEU A 123 -1.06 -45.97 19.20
CA LEU A 123 0.05 -45.05 18.91
C LEU A 123 -0.28 -44.05 17.80
N ALA A 124 -0.96 -44.50 16.74
CA ALA A 124 -1.37 -43.64 15.64
C ALA A 124 -2.33 -42.54 16.09
N ILE A 125 -3.26 -42.83 17.03
CA ILE A 125 -4.14 -41.80 17.60
C ILE A 125 -3.32 -40.76 18.37
N VAL A 126 -2.38 -41.17 19.22
CA VAL A 126 -1.53 -40.24 19.99
C VAL A 126 -0.71 -39.38 19.06
N LEU A 127 -0.07 -39.97 18.04
CA LEU A 127 0.70 -39.23 17.03
C LEU A 127 -0.18 -38.30 16.22
N GLY A 128 -1.39 -38.74 15.81
CA GLY A 128 -2.36 -37.93 15.11
C GLY A 128 -2.76 -36.68 15.88
N LEU A 129 -3.03 -36.81 17.16
CA LEU A 129 -3.31 -35.68 18.05
C LEU A 129 -2.10 -34.74 18.18
N ALA A 130 -0.88 -35.29 18.27
CA ALA A 130 0.34 -34.51 18.39
C ALA A 130 0.63 -33.66 17.15
N ILE A 131 0.29 -34.15 15.95
CA ILE A 131 0.53 -33.42 14.66
C ILE A 131 -0.70 -32.69 14.13
N GLN A 132 -1.82 -32.77 14.84
CA GLN A 132 -3.12 -32.22 14.39
C GLN A 132 -3.03 -30.74 13.99
N SER A 133 -2.35 -29.90 14.78
CA SER A 133 -2.20 -28.47 14.50
C SER A 133 -1.39 -28.22 13.21
N THR A 134 -0.30 -28.95 13.03
CA THR A 134 0.53 -28.83 11.82
C THR A 134 -0.25 -29.28 10.57
N LEU A 135 -1.01 -30.36 10.68
CA LEU A 135 -1.84 -30.87 9.59
C LEU A 135 -2.95 -29.87 9.24
N SER A 136 -3.53 -29.22 10.25
CA SER A 136 -4.51 -28.16 10.07
C SER A 136 -3.92 -26.97 9.28
N ASP A 137 -2.68 -26.54 9.58
CA ASP A 137 -2.00 -25.49 8.83
C ASP A 137 -1.78 -25.86 7.36
N VAL A 138 -1.41 -27.14 7.12
CA VAL A 138 -1.21 -27.65 5.75
C VAL A 138 -2.52 -27.61 4.94
N PHE A 139 -3.60 -28.17 5.49
CA PHE A 139 -4.89 -28.17 4.79
C PHE A 139 -5.42 -26.75 4.59
N ALA A 140 -5.28 -25.88 5.57
CA ALA A 140 -5.62 -24.48 5.44
C ALA A 140 -4.79 -23.80 4.36
N GLY A 141 -3.48 -24.08 4.27
CA GLY A 141 -2.61 -23.58 3.20
C GLY A 141 -3.04 -24.04 1.81
N ILE A 142 -3.49 -25.29 1.65
CA ILE A 142 -4.04 -25.79 0.39
C ILE A 142 -5.32 -25.03 0.03
N VAL A 143 -6.24 -24.85 0.98
CA VAL A 143 -7.49 -24.10 0.77
C VAL A 143 -7.19 -22.66 0.37
N LEU A 144 -6.33 -21.96 1.11
CA LEU A 144 -5.95 -20.59 0.81
C LEU A 144 -5.29 -20.45 -0.56
N SER A 145 -4.43 -21.39 -0.94
CA SER A 145 -3.79 -21.44 -2.26
C SER A 145 -4.78 -21.74 -3.40
N THR A 146 -5.88 -22.44 -3.13
CA THR A 146 -6.87 -22.80 -4.15
C THR A 146 -7.95 -21.73 -4.30
N THR A 147 -8.36 -21.12 -3.19
CA THR A 147 -9.40 -20.06 -3.19
C THR A 147 -8.84 -18.68 -3.49
N GLU A 148 -7.54 -18.49 -3.33
CA GLU A 148 -6.79 -17.26 -3.57
C GLU A 148 -7.50 -15.98 -3.04
N PRO A 149 -7.89 -15.91 -1.75
CA PRO A 149 -8.51 -14.73 -1.19
C PRO A 149 -7.57 -13.51 -1.27
N TYR A 150 -6.28 -13.74 -1.34
CA TYR A 150 -5.22 -12.76 -1.55
C TYR A 150 -4.02 -13.42 -2.25
N SER A 151 -3.11 -12.60 -2.77
CA SER A 151 -1.86 -13.03 -3.43
C SER A 151 -0.66 -12.29 -2.81
N VAL A 152 0.56 -12.79 -3.11
CA VAL A 152 1.79 -12.07 -2.73
C VAL A 152 1.80 -10.69 -3.39
N GLY A 153 2.05 -9.65 -2.59
CA GLY A 153 1.98 -8.24 -2.97
C GLY A 153 0.65 -7.57 -2.66
N ASP A 154 -0.40 -8.32 -2.28
CA ASP A 154 -1.66 -7.72 -1.84
C ASP A 154 -1.50 -7.16 -0.41
N TRP A 155 -2.15 -6.04 -0.15
CA TRP A 155 -2.29 -5.47 1.18
C TRP A 155 -3.57 -5.99 1.83
N VAL A 156 -3.43 -6.68 2.95
CA VAL A 156 -4.55 -7.38 3.59
C VAL A 156 -4.67 -7.04 5.07
N VAL A 157 -5.88 -7.18 5.58
CA VAL A 157 -6.17 -7.19 7.01
C VAL A 157 -6.70 -8.57 7.36
N ILE A 158 -5.99 -9.28 8.23
CA ILE A 158 -6.37 -10.61 8.74
C ILE A 158 -6.71 -10.44 10.22
N ASP A 159 -8.00 -10.50 10.57
CA ASP A 159 -8.53 -10.07 11.87
C ASP A 159 -8.07 -8.65 12.20
N ASP A 160 -7.17 -8.47 13.18
CA ASP A 160 -6.69 -7.16 13.63
C ASP A 160 -5.29 -6.80 13.09
N VAL A 161 -4.75 -7.62 12.20
CA VAL A 161 -3.39 -7.43 11.67
C VAL A 161 -3.43 -6.97 10.24
N GLU A 162 -2.82 -5.80 9.99
CA GLU A 162 -2.69 -5.20 8.66
C GLU A 162 -1.26 -5.30 8.13
N GLY A 163 -1.10 -5.72 6.87
CA GLY A 163 0.20 -5.78 6.20
C GLY A 163 0.14 -6.22 4.75
N MET A 164 1.28 -6.06 4.07
CA MET A 164 1.47 -6.56 2.71
C MET A 164 1.91 -8.01 2.75
N VAL A 165 1.29 -8.88 1.98
CA VAL A 165 1.68 -10.29 1.85
C VAL A 165 3.02 -10.37 1.11
N VAL A 166 4.07 -10.80 1.81
CA VAL A 166 5.41 -10.95 1.21
C VAL A 166 5.71 -12.38 0.81
N GLU A 167 5.14 -13.35 1.53
CA GLU A 167 5.34 -14.76 1.26
C GLU A 167 4.13 -15.58 1.75
N MET A 168 3.80 -16.61 1.00
CA MET A 168 2.85 -17.65 1.41
C MET A 168 3.54 -19.01 1.28
N ASN A 169 3.56 -19.77 2.34
CA ASN A 169 4.07 -21.14 2.34
C ASN A 169 3.01 -22.13 2.87
N TRP A 170 3.35 -23.40 2.90
CA TRP A 170 2.42 -24.46 3.31
C TRP A 170 1.89 -24.34 4.75
N ARG A 171 2.60 -23.61 5.63
CA ARG A 171 2.29 -23.50 7.06
C ARG A 171 1.77 -22.11 7.44
N ALA A 172 2.26 -21.05 6.82
CA ALA A 172 2.03 -19.69 7.26
C ALA A 172 2.00 -18.69 6.10
N THR A 173 1.32 -17.58 6.33
CA THR A 173 1.37 -16.36 5.53
C THR A 173 2.24 -15.33 6.24
N HIS A 174 3.19 -14.73 5.53
CA HIS A 174 4.08 -13.69 6.04
C HIS A 174 3.60 -12.32 5.59
N LEU A 175 3.39 -11.41 6.54
CA LEU A 175 2.94 -10.05 6.30
C LEU A 175 4.03 -9.07 6.68
N LEU A 176 4.32 -8.11 5.80
CA LEU A 176 5.13 -6.93 6.11
C LEU A 176 4.19 -5.83 6.60
N THR A 177 4.29 -5.46 7.87
CA THR A 177 3.45 -4.41 8.46
C THR A 177 3.91 -3.02 8.04
N GLY A 178 3.05 -2.01 8.18
CA GLY A 178 3.40 -0.61 7.91
C GLY A 178 4.53 -0.04 8.80
N GLN A 179 4.94 -0.77 9.84
CA GLN A 179 6.08 -0.43 10.71
C GLN A 179 7.39 -1.10 10.27
N GLY A 180 7.38 -1.90 9.17
CA GLY A 180 8.54 -2.61 8.66
C GLY A 180 8.82 -3.95 9.36
N ASN A 181 7.93 -4.43 10.21
CA ASN A 181 8.06 -5.72 10.88
C ASN A 181 7.43 -6.83 10.03
N THR A 182 8.06 -8.00 10.03
CA THR A 182 7.45 -9.20 9.43
C THR A 182 6.64 -9.94 10.49
N LEU A 183 5.35 -10.10 10.23
CA LEU A 183 4.44 -10.91 11.04
C LEU A 183 4.15 -12.23 10.34
N VAL A 184 4.21 -13.34 11.09
CA VAL A 184 3.94 -14.68 10.57
C VAL A 184 2.62 -15.17 11.13
N VAL A 185 1.63 -15.36 10.26
CA VAL A 185 0.29 -15.84 10.63
C VAL A 185 0.12 -17.27 10.17
N PRO A 186 -0.08 -18.25 11.10
CA PRO A 186 -0.36 -19.64 10.73
C PRO A 186 -1.58 -19.78 9.84
N ASN A 187 -1.50 -20.61 8.80
CA ASN A 187 -2.59 -20.77 7.83
C ASN A 187 -3.90 -21.26 8.45
N ALA A 188 -3.82 -22.09 9.50
CA ALA A 188 -5.01 -22.56 10.23
C ALA A 188 -5.78 -21.43 10.93
N LEU A 189 -5.09 -20.37 11.36
CA LEU A 189 -5.70 -19.15 11.89
C LEU A 189 -6.27 -18.30 10.73
N THR A 190 -5.46 -18.06 9.71
CA THR A 190 -5.85 -17.27 8.54
C THR A 190 -7.11 -17.81 7.86
N ALA A 191 -7.24 -19.15 7.72
CA ALA A 191 -8.41 -19.75 7.08
C ALA A 191 -9.72 -19.60 7.89
N LYS A 192 -9.63 -19.26 9.17
CA LYS A 192 -10.78 -19.01 10.06
C LYS A 192 -11.02 -17.52 10.30
N ALA A 193 -10.03 -16.69 9.98
CA ALA A 193 -10.05 -15.25 10.19
C ALA A 193 -10.97 -14.54 9.21
N LYS A 194 -11.42 -13.34 9.61
CA LYS A 194 -12.01 -12.39 8.67
C LYS A 194 -10.89 -11.74 7.86
N ILE A 195 -10.92 -11.94 6.55
CA ILE A 195 -9.92 -11.39 5.63
C ILE A 195 -10.53 -10.22 4.87
N SER A 196 -9.91 -9.04 4.95
CA SER A 196 -10.17 -7.90 4.07
C SER A 196 -8.98 -7.71 3.15
N ASN A 197 -9.19 -7.83 1.83
CA ASN A 197 -8.16 -7.57 0.84
C ASN A 197 -8.30 -6.13 0.34
N ASN A 198 -7.36 -5.27 0.75
CA ASN A 198 -7.36 -3.85 0.39
C ASN A 198 -6.77 -3.58 -1.01
N SER A 199 -6.25 -4.61 -1.69
CA SER A 199 -5.72 -4.52 -3.05
C SER A 199 -6.69 -5.02 -4.12
N ARG A 200 -7.87 -5.55 -3.73
CA ARG A 200 -8.90 -6.06 -4.65
C ARG A 200 -10.27 -5.44 -4.35
N PRO A 201 -11.15 -5.23 -5.35
CA PRO A 201 -11.01 -5.58 -6.77
C PRO A 201 -10.10 -4.62 -7.57
N ALA A 202 -9.82 -3.43 -7.06
CA ALA A 202 -8.91 -2.46 -7.65
C ALA A 202 -7.84 -2.09 -6.62
N LYS A 203 -6.62 -1.80 -7.07
CA LYS A 203 -5.56 -1.28 -6.19
C LYS A 203 -5.85 0.18 -5.79
N VAL A 204 -6.98 0.38 -5.15
CA VAL A 204 -7.44 1.68 -4.68
C VAL A 204 -7.70 1.57 -3.18
N HIS A 205 -7.05 2.43 -2.43
CA HIS A 205 -7.09 2.39 -0.96
C HIS A 205 -7.88 3.57 -0.43
N GLY A 206 -8.98 3.29 0.24
CA GLY A 206 -9.78 4.31 0.91
C GLY A 206 -9.07 4.87 2.15
N LEU A 207 -9.14 6.19 2.30
CA LEU A 207 -8.81 6.89 3.54
C LEU A 207 -10.05 7.64 4.03
N SER A 208 -10.23 7.69 5.34
CA SER A 208 -11.33 8.43 5.97
C SER A 208 -10.78 9.23 7.12
N LEU A 209 -11.19 10.50 7.19
CA LEU A 209 -10.96 11.39 8.33
C LEU A 209 -12.30 11.78 8.91
N VAL A 210 -12.40 11.73 10.24
CA VAL A 210 -13.60 12.22 10.95
C VAL A 210 -13.21 13.48 11.71
N LEU A 211 -13.93 14.57 11.41
CA LEU A 211 -13.76 15.86 12.06
C LEU A 211 -14.99 16.15 12.91
N GLU A 212 -14.76 16.49 14.15
CA GLU A 212 -15.80 16.89 15.08
C GLU A 212 -15.81 18.41 15.20
N ILE A 213 -16.92 19.03 14.77
CA ILE A 213 -17.06 20.49 14.65
C ILE A 213 -18.25 20.95 15.49
N ALA A 214 -18.10 22.09 16.15
CA ALA A 214 -19.18 22.72 16.92
C ALA A 214 -20.36 23.06 15.99
N PRO A 215 -21.62 22.94 16.49
CA PRO A 215 -22.84 23.02 15.66
C PRO A 215 -23.21 24.45 15.21
N GLU A 216 -22.40 25.46 15.55
CA GLU A 216 -22.67 26.86 15.22
C GLU A 216 -22.50 27.16 13.73
N ALA A 217 -21.64 26.45 13.05
CA ALA A 217 -21.44 26.61 11.61
C ALA A 217 -22.51 25.85 10.82
N ARG A 218 -23.00 26.46 9.74
CA ARG A 218 -23.95 25.80 8.85
C ARG A 218 -23.29 24.58 8.18
N PRO A 219 -23.92 23.38 8.22
CA PRO A 219 -23.33 22.19 7.65
C PRO A 219 -22.90 22.33 6.19
N ARG A 220 -23.66 23.08 5.37
CA ARG A 220 -23.29 23.34 3.99
C ARG A 220 -21.96 24.08 3.85
N THR A 221 -21.72 25.11 4.67
CA THR A 221 -20.46 25.85 4.66
C THR A 221 -19.27 24.96 5.02
N VAL A 222 -19.47 24.06 5.99
CA VAL A 222 -18.46 23.07 6.38
C VAL A 222 -18.21 22.09 5.26
N LEU A 223 -19.24 21.49 4.67
CA LEU A 223 -19.11 20.56 3.55
C LEU A 223 -18.42 21.18 2.35
N ASP A 224 -18.81 22.40 1.95
CA ASP A 224 -18.18 23.12 0.84
C ASP A 224 -16.66 23.37 1.09
N ALA A 225 -16.28 23.62 2.35
CA ALA A 225 -14.87 23.78 2.73
C ALA A 225 -14.11 22.44 2.66
N LEU A 226 -14.72 21.36 3.14
CA LEU A 226 -14.13 20.02 3.12
C LEU A 226 -13.99 19.45 1.68
N GLU A 227 -14.96 19.73 0.80
CA GLU A 227 -14.89 19.36 -0.61
C GLU A 227 -13.76 20.10 -1.34
N ARG A 228 -13.54 21.39 -1.01
CA ARG A 228 -12.36 22.12 -1.50
C ARG A 228 -11.06 21.53 -0.97
N ALA A 229 -11.01 21.13 0.31
CA ALA A 229 -9.84 20.45 0.86
C ALA A 229 -9.52 19.15 0.11
N LEU A 230 -10.54 18.34 -0.20
CA LEU A 230 -10.39 17.14 -1.04
C LEU A 230 -9.87 17.48 -2.43
N THR A 231 -10.39 18.54 -3.05
CA THR A 231 -9.91 19.03 -4.35
C THR A 231 -8.45 19.53 -4.26
N GLY A 232 -8.06 20.07 -3.12
CA GLY A 232 -6.69 20.56 -2.85
C GLY A 232 -5.65 19.47 -2.67
N CYS A 233 -6.03 18.27 -2.23
CA CYS A 233 -5.11 17.19 -1.99
C CYS A 233 -4.69 16.50 -3.30
N HIS A 234 -3.40 16.59 -3.62
CA HIS A 234 -2.87 16.08 -4.88
C HIS A 234 -2.87 14.55 -4.96
N ALA A 235 -2.65 13.88 -3.83
CA ALA A 235 -2.56 12.43 -3.74
C ALA A 235 -3.93 11.72 -3.88
N ILE A 236 -5.05 12.45 -3.78
CA ILE A 236 -6.38 11.86 -3.88
C ILE A 236 -6.78 11.67 -5.34
N LEU A 237 -7.23 10.45 -5.66
CA LEU A 237 -7.72 10.06 -6.97
C LEU A 237 -9.02 10.80 -7.32
N ARG A 238 -9.20 11.05 -8.62
CA ARG A 238 -10.47 11.59 -9.16
C ARG A 238 -11.56 10.52 -9.27
N SER A 239 -11.17 9.26 -9.36
CA SER A 239 -12.07 8.10 -9.40
C SER A 239 -11.47 6.95 -8.58
N PRO A 240 -12.20 6.41 -7.62
CA PRO A 240 -13.55 6.77 -7.18
C PRO A 240 -13.63 8.22 -6.64
N ALA A 241 -14.83 8.83 -6.75
CA ALA A 241 -15.02 10.21 -6.34
C ALA A 241 -14.87 10.35 -4.80
N ALA A 242 -13.97 11.24 -4.39
CA ALA A 242 -13.85 11.64 -3.01
C ALA A 242 -15.05 12.49 -2.60
N HIS A 243 -15.49 12.42 -1.34
CA HIS A 243 -16.64 13.15 -0.86
C HIS A 243 -16.56 13.46 0.63
N ALA A 244 -17.23 14.52 1.05
CA ALA A 244 -17.48 14.83 2.43
C ALA A 244 -18.96 14.65 2.79
N ARG A 245 -19.25 14.13 3.98
CA ARG A 245 -20.63 13.93 4.45
C ARG A 245 -20.76 14.18 5.96
N VAL A 246 -21.97 14.50 6.38
CA VAL A 246 -22.30 14.45 7.81
C VAL A 246 -22.45 12.98 8.18
N GLN A 247 -21.62 12.50 9.11
CA GLN A 247 -21.70 11.15 9.64
C GLN A 247 -22.70 11.04 10.78
N ARG A 248 -22.65 12.00 11.71
CA ARG A 248 -23.49 12.05 12.91
C ARG A 248 -23.65 13.50 13.39
N ALA A 249 -24.82 13.82 13.91
CA ALA A 249 -25.07 15.10 14.59
C ALA A 249 -25.52 14.84 16.03
N THR A 250 -24.99 15.62 16.96
CA THR A 250 -25.36 15.65 18.37
C THR A 250 -25.74 17.09 18.77
N LEU A 251 -26.19 17.30 19.98
CA LEU A 251 -26.48 18.64 20.48
C LEU A 251 -25.22 19.52 20.61
N ASN A 252 -24.07 18.90 20.86
CA ASN A 252 -22.82 19.60 21.16
C ASN A 252 -21.83 19.60 19.97
N SER A 253 -22.03 18.73 19.00
CA SER A 253 -21.10 18.59 17.86
C SER A 253 -21.75 17.93 16.65
N ILE A 254 -21.17 18.19 15.48
CA ILE A 254 -21.47 17.51 14.23
C ILE A 254 -20.19 16.81 13.76
N HIS A 255 -20.27 15.50 13.51
CA HIS A 255 -19.19 14.70 12.97
C HIS A 255 -19.28 14.69 11.46
N TYR A 256 -18.23 15.15 10.82
CA TYR A 256 -18.10 15.13 9.36
C TYR A 256 -17.08 14.08 8.98
N GLU A 257 -17.44 13.21 8.07
CA GLU A 257 -16.53 12.21 7.48
C GLU A 257 -16.09 12.71 6.12
N VAL A 258 -14.77 12.72 5.91
CA VAL A 258 -14.13 13.08 4.65
C VAL A 258 -13.49 11.82 4.11
N VAL A 259 -13.94 11.33 2.95
CA VAL A 259 -13.50 10.08 2.32
C VAL A 259 -12.76 10.41 1.05
N GLY A 260 -11.55 9.90 0.92
CA GLY A 260 -10.72 9.99 -0.27
C GLY A 260 -10.14 8.63 -0.64
N PHE A 261 -9.50 8.55 -1.80
CA PHE A 261 -8.90 7.33 -2.33
C PHE A 261 -7.51 7.61 -2.89
N VAL A 262 -6.56 6.70 -2.64
CA VAL A 262 -5.19 6.74 -3.16
C VAL A 262 -4.88 5.46 -3.91
N ASP A 263 -3.94 5.48 -4.83
CA ASP A 263 -3.53 4.35 -5.67
C ASP A 263 -2.43 3.48 -5.04
N ASP A 264 -1.76 3.99 -3.98
CA ASP A 264 -0.73 3.27 -3.26
C ASP A 264 -0.95 3.37 -1.75
N MET A 265 -0.94 2.23 -1.08
CA MET A 265 -1.06 2.15 0.38
C MET A 265 0.08 2.89 1.11
N ALA A 266 1.27 2.95 0.52
CA ALA A 266 2.39 3.71 1.07
C ALA A 266 2.10 5.21 1.16
N LEU A 267 1.32 5.75 0.23
CA LEU A 267 0.93 7.17 0.18
C LEU A 267 -0.20 7.51 1.16
N LYS A 268 -0.97 6.52 1.61
CA LYS A 268 -2.17 6.73 2.45
C LYS A 268 -1.90 7.61 3.68
N ARG A 269 -0.79 7.37 4.38
CA ARG A 269 -0.43 8.15 5.58
C ARG A 269 -0.09 9.60 5.24
N ALA A 270 0.72 9.81 4.20
CA ALA A 270 1.10 11.14 3.75
C ALA A 270 -0.13 11.91 3.25
N ALA A 271 -0.98 11.27 2.44
CA ALA A 271 -2.24 11.84 1.96
C ALA A 271 -3.22 12.18 3.10
N SER A 272 -3.31 11.35 4.13
CA SER A 272 -4.14 11.64 5.32
C SER A 272 -3.66 12.89 6.04
N ASN A 273 -2.35 13.05 6.24
CA ASN A 273 -1.77 14.22 6.91
C ASN A 273 -1.99 15.49 6.07
N GLU A 274 -1.74 15.41 4.76
CA GLU A 274 -1.98 16.52 3.83
C GLU A 274 -3.46 16.92 3.83
N LEU A 275 -4.36 15.93 3.73
CA LEU A 275 -5.80 16.18 3.74
C LEU A 275 -6.26 16.83 5.06
N PHE A 276 -5.73 16.39 6.20
CA PHE A 276 -6.05 16.99 7.49
C PHE A 276 -5.62 18.46 7.55
N ASP A 277 -4.41 18.79 7.09
CA ASP A 277 -3.90 20.16 7.01
C ASP A 277 -4.76 21.02 6.07
N LEU A 278 -5.13 20.49 4.91
CA LEU A 278 -6.03 21.16 3.98
C LEU A 278 -7.41 21.39 4.58
N CYS A 279 -7.99 20.41 5.27
CA CYS A 279 -9.25 20.56 5.98
C CYS A 279 -9.17 21.70 7.02
N TYR A 280 -8.09 21.73 7.81
CA TYR A 280 -7.86 22.78 8.79
C TYR A 280 -7.81 24.17 8.13
N ARG A 281 -7.05 24.34 7.06
CA ARG A 281 -6.89 25.62 6.33
C ARG A 281 -8.18 26.08 5.66
N HIS A 282 -8.88 25.18 4.97
CA HIS A 282 -10.14 25.51 4.30
C HIS A 282 -11.27 25.82 5.28
N LEU A 283 -11.37 25.12 6.40
CA LEU A 283 -12.33 25.43 7.46
C LEU A 283 -12.03 26.79 8.08
N ALA A 284 -10.77 27.08 8.39
CA ALA A 284 -10.36 28.36 8.92
C ALA A 284 -10.66 29.53 7.94
N ALA A 285 -10.42 29.32 6.63
CA ALA A 285 -10.75 30.28 5.58
C ALA A 285 -12.27 30.51 5.42
N ALA A 286 -13.06 29.46 5.69
CA ALA A 286 -14.53 29.55 5.71
C ALA A 286 -15.10 30.15 7.01
N GLY A 287 -14.25 30.60 7.95
CA GLY A 287 -14.67 31.15 9.24
C GLY A 287 -15.10 30.08 10.25
N VAL A 288 -14.71 28.83 10.06
CA VAL A 288 -15.03 27.69 10.92
C VAL A 288 -13.73 27.10 11.49
N PRO A 289 -13.04 27.77 12.40
CA PRO A 289 -11.81 27.25 12.98
C PRO A 289 -12.07 26.01 13.82
N LEU A 290 -11.19 25.01 13.74
CA LEU A 290 -11.21 23.87 14.65
C LEU A 290 -10.85 24.33 16.05
N ARG A 291 -11.70 24.03 17.02
CA ARG A 291 -11.56 24.45 18.42
C ARG A 291 -12.10 23.39 19.37
N ALA A 292 -11.73 23.50 20.64
CA ALA A 292 -12.29 22.62 21.66
C ALA A 292 -13.82 22.82 21.76
N LEU A 293 -14.54 21.71 21.88
CA LEU A 293 -16.00 21.74 22.03
C LEU A 293 -16.39 22.35 23.36
N GLY A 294 -17.47 23.12 23.35
CA GLY A 294 -17.98 23.80 24.56
C GLY A 294 -17.24 25.07 24.98
N VAL A 295 -16.17 25.43 24.26
CA VAL A 295 -15.51 26.72 24.43
C VAL A 295 -16.19 27.74 23.51
N PRO A 296 -16.73 28.87 24.06
CA PRO A 296 -17.32 29.92 23.22
C PRO A 296 -16.33 30.36 22.13
N ALA A 297 -16.86 30.70 20.95
CA ALA A 297 -16.03 31.35 19.94
C ALA A 297 -15.38 32.59 20.58
N PRO A 298 -14.05 32.80 20.44
CA PRO A 298 -13.49 34.08 20.76
C PRO A 298 -14.31 35.11 20.00
N ALA A 299 -14.79 36.17 20.74
CA ALA A 299 -15.44 37.27 20.05
C ALA A 299 -14.55 37.64 18.87
N ALA A 300 -15.12 37.64 17.64
CA ALA A 300 -14.35 37.98 16.45
C ALA A 300 -13.64 39.30 16.81
N GLU A 301 -12.34 39.19 17.10
CA GLU A 301 -11.53 40.39 17.18
C GLU A 301 -11.76 41.06 15.85
N ALA A 302 -12.25 42.31 15.89
CA ALA A 302 -12.48 43.15 14.72
C ALA A 302 -11.14 43.49 14.04
N GLY A 303 -10.21 42.52 14.00
CA GLY A 303 -8.98 42.56 13.28
C GLY A 303 -9.26 42.38 11.80
N ASP A 304 -8.63 43.23 10.99
CA ASP A 304 -8.73 43.16 9.54
C ASP A 304 -8.44 41.72 9.06
N ALA A 305 -9.38 41.11 8.34
CA ALA A 305 -9.24 39.75 7.77
C ALA A 305 -7.92 39.60 6.98
N ARG A 306 -7.39 40.68 6.41
CA ARG A 306 -6.11 40.78 5.72
C ARG A 306 -4.92 40.55 6.66
N GLN A 307 -4.99 41.06 7.90
CA GLN A 307 -3.95 40.82 8.90
C GLN A 307 -3.93 39.34 9.34
N ALA A 308 -5.11 38.78 9.54
CA ALA A 308 -5.26 37.36 9.86
C ALA A 308 -4.73 36.45 8.72
N LEU A 309 -4.95 36.85 7.47
CA LEU A 309 -4.41 36.13 6.31
C LEU A 309 -2.88 36.19 6.26
N LEU A 310 -2.29 37.38 6.41
CA LEU A 310 -0.82 37.55 6.39
C LEU A 310 -0.13 36.72 7.47
N LYS A 311 -0.69 36.64 8.67
CA LYS A 311 -0.16 35.81 9.77
C LYS A 311 -0.18 34.30 9.47
N ARG A 312 -0.98 33.83 8.52
CA ARG A 312 -1.01 32.42 8.07
C ARG A 312 0.06 32.11 7.04
N VAL A 313 0.62 33.11 6.40
CA VAL A 313 1.61 32.94 5.35
C VAL A 313 3.01 32.87 5.97
N SER A 314 3.67 31.74 5.83
CA SER A 314 5.01 31.50 6.41
C SER A 314 6.06 32.53 5.99
N LEU A 315 5.84 33.18 4.84
CA LEU A 315 6.70 34.25 4.33
C LEU A 315 6.77 35.45 5.28
N PHE A 316 5.70 35.72 6.04
CA PHE A 316 5.54 36.87 6.92
C PHE A 316 5.51 36.52 8.41
N GLU A 317 5.86 35.29 8.76
CA GLU A 317 5.86 34.82 10.15
C GLU A 317 6.77 35.63 11.07
N SER A 318 7.82 36.21 10.50
CA SER A 318 8.81 37.00 11.24
C SER A 318 8.42 38.48 11.45
N LEU A 319 7.29 38.94 10.87
CA LEU A 319 6.82 40.32 10.97
C LEU A 319 6.16 40.58 12.33
N ASP A 320 6.35 41.78 12.86
CA ASP A 320 5.61 42.22 14.03
C ASP A 320 4.16 42.66 13.70
N ALA A 321 3.37 42.94 14.72
CA ALA A 321 1.95 43.29 14.52
C ALA A 321 1.76 44.63 13.77
N ALA A 322 2.68 45.58 13.91
CA ALA A 322 2.64 46.88 13.25
C ALA A 322 2.98 46.75 11.76
N GLU A 323 4.02 45.98 11.45
CA GLU A 323 4.45 45.63 10.09
C GLU A 323 3.35 44.89 9.34
N VAL A 324 2.73 43.88 9.97
CA VAL A 324 1.58 43.14 9.40
C VAL A 324 0.42 44.10 9.14
N ALA A 325 0.11 45.03 10.03
CA ALA A 325 -0.97 45.99 9.88
C ALA A 325 -0.69 47.01 8.70
N GLN A 326 0.56 47.38 8.53
CA GLN A 326 0.94 48.25 7.39
C GLN A 326 0.83 47.48 6.07
N LEU A 327 1.31 46.25 6.01
CA LEU A 327 1.29 45.45 4.81
C LEU A 327 -0.16 45.07 4.42
N ALA A 328 -1.01 44.76 5.42
CA ALA A 328 -2.40 44.44 5.19
C ALA A 328 -3.20 45.51 4.50
N LYS A 329 -2.88 46.80 4.74
CA LYS A 329 -3.54 47.96 4.08
C LYS A 329 -3.24 48.07 2.58
N ARG A 330 -2.12 47.46 2.14
CA ARG A 330 -1.65 47.52 0.74
C ARG A 330 -2.12 46.36 -0.08
N LEU A 331 -2.77 45.37 0.53
CA LEU A 331 -3.32 44.18 -0.15
C LEU A 331 -4.56 44.58 -0.97
N SER A 332 -4.56 44.22 -2.26
CA SER A 332 -5.70 44.32 -3.16
C SER A 332 -6.40 42.96 -3.28
N ARG A 333 -7.73 42.93 -3.27
CA ARG A 333 -8.55 41.73 -3.33
C ARG A 333 -8.98 41.45 -4.75
N HIS A 334 -8.76 40.23 -5.25
CA HIS A 334 -9.12 39.76 -6.58
C HIS A 334 -9.91 38.47 -6.52
N GLU A 335 -10.96 38.37 -7.33
CA GLU A 335 -11.84 37.22 -7.42
C GLU A 335 -11.67 36.55 -8.78
N TYR A 336 -11.53 35.21 -8.76
CA TYR A 336 -11.35 34.40 -9.94
C TYR A 336 -12.39 33.29 -10.01
N ARG A 337 -12.86 32.98 -11.22
CA ARG A 337 -13.75 31.86 -11.48
C ARG A 337 -12.95 30.56 -11.51
N ALA A 338 -13.63 29.42 -11.41
CA ALA A 338 -12.97 28.12 -11.63
C ALA A 338 -12.46 28.03 -13.09
N ASN A 339 -11.33 27.30 -13.26
CA ASN A 339 -10.64 27.09 -14.53
C ASN A 339 -10.16 28.38 -15.20
N GLN A 340 -9.84 29.40 -14.44
CA GLN A 340 -9.27 30.64 -14.94
C GLN A 340 -7.74 30.64 -14.78
N GLU A 341 -7.00 30.92 -15.84
CA GLU A 341 -5.55 31.11 -15.79
C GLU A 341 -5.23 32.44 -15.10
N ILE A 342 -4.37 32.36 -14.06
CA ILE A 342 -3.92 33.53 -13.29
C ILE A 342 -2.51 33.95 -13.74
N LEU A 343 -1.66 32.96 -14.00
CA LEU A 343 -0.29 33.18 -14.44
C LEU A 343 0.03 32.24 -15.60
N ALA A 344 0.49 32.87 -16.71
CA ALA A 344 1.00 32.12 -17.86
C ALA A 344 2.48 31.72 -17.64
N PRO A 345 2.95 30.62 -18.28
CA PRO A 345 4.34 30.23 -18.18
C PRO A 345 5.27 31.29 -18.76
N ASP A 346 6.51 31.33 -18.24
CA ASP A 346 7.58 32.22 -18.62
C ASP A 346 7.27 33.75 -18.42
N THR A 347 6.27 34.05 -17.63
CA THR A 347 5.98 35.42 -17.19
C THR A 347 6.71 35.72 -15.88
N VAL A 348 7.12 36.99 -15.72
CA VAL A 348 7.66 37.51 -14.46
C VAL A 348 6.50 38.14 -13.69
N PRO A 349 6.07 37.51 -12.55
CA PRO A 349 5.02 38.10 -11.71
C PRO A 349 5.47 39.47 -11.17
N ASP A 350 4.58 40.46 -11.26
CA ASP A 350 4.76 41.82 -10.71
C ASP A 350 4.13 41.96 -9.33
N SER A 351 3.52 40.89 -8.81
CA SER A 351 2.83 40.87 -7.53
C SER A 351 3.01 39.53 -6.82
N LEU A 352 3.00 39.57 -5.50
CA LEU A 352 2.83 38.40 -4.64
C LEU A 352 1.35 38.14 -4.47
N ALA A 353 0.89 36.97 -4.87
CA ALA A 353 -0.49 36.54 -4.67
C ALA A 353 -0.60 35.59 -3.48
N ILE A 354 -1.54 35.84 -2.57
CA ILE A 354 -1.85 35.05 -1.39
C ILE A 354 -3.25 34.49 -1.53
N VAL A 355 -3.41 33.18 -1.40
CA VAL A 355 -4.72 32.53 -1.49
C VAL A 355 -5.48 32.71 -0.18
N ASP A 356 -6.64 33.37 -0.24
CA ASP A 356 -7.58 33.45 0.88
C ASP A 356 -8.54 32.27 0.86
N THR A 357 -9.18 32.04 -0.30
CA THR A 357 -10.08 30.89 -0.51
C THR A 357 -9.86 30.29 -1.89
N GLY A 358 -10.18 28.99 -2.03
CA GLY A 358 -10.10 28.28 -3.30
C GLY A 358 -8.86 27.38 -3.38
N VAL A 359 -8.74 26.72 -4.52
CA VAL A 359 -7.63 25.80 -4.86
C VAL A 359 -7.14 26.13 -6.26
N LEU A 360 -5.82 26.22 -6.40
CA LEU A 360 -5.14 26.47 -7.67
C LEU A 360 -4.25 25.28 -8.04
N SER A 361 -4.10 25.02 -9.34
CA SER A 361 -3.19 24.03 -9.89
C SER A 361 -1.96 24.73 -10.46
N VAL A 362 -0.79 24.19 -10.16
CA VAL A 362 0.50 24.62 -10.67
C VAL A 362 0.97 23.58 -11.68
N VAL A 363 1.02 23.94 -12.95
CA VAL A 363 1.32 23.04 -14.06
C VAL A 363 2.60 23.47 -14.74
N PHE A 364 3.50 22.50 -14.93
CA PHE A 364 4.71 22.67 -15.72
C PHE A 364 4.48 22.09 -17.12
N ARG A 365 4.86 22.85 -18.17
CA ARG A 365 4.81 22.39 -19.55
C ARG A 365 6.17 21.90 -20.00
N GLU A 366 6.25 20.63 -20.32
CA GLU A 366 7.41 20.00 -20.95
C GLU A 366 7.11 19.71 -22.43
N ALA A 367 8.16 19.40 -23.21
CA ALA A 367 7.98 18.92 -24.58
C ALA A 367 7.16 17.62 -24.68
N SER A 368 7.12 16.84 -23.58
CA SER A 368 6.39 15.59 -23.43
C SER A 368 4.93 15.76 -23.00
N GLY A 369 4.50 16.95 -22.58
CA GLY A 369 3.13 17.23 -22.12
C GLY A 369 3.07 18.14 -20.90
N GLU A 370 1.87 18.31 -20.37
CA GLU A 370 1.61 19.08 -19.15
C GLU A 370 1.66 18.18 -17.92
N ARG A 371 2.37 18.61 -16.88
CA ARG A 371 2.48 17.90 -15.59
C ARG A 371 2.07 18.83 -14.46
N GLU A 372 1.04 18.43 -13.68
CA GLU A 372 0.69 19.10 -12.43
C GLU A 372 1.79 18.83 -11.39
N LEU A 373 2.42 19.90 -10.88
CA LEU A 373 3.51 19.80 -9.88
C LEU A 373 2.97 19.91 -8.46
N ALA A 374 2.00 20.78 -8.24
CA ALA A 374 1.46 21.07 -6.91
C ALA A 374 0.08 21.70 -7.00
N ARG A 375 -0.62 21.73 -5.89
CA ARG A 375 -1.83 22.51 -5.67
C ARG A 375 -1.59 23.51 -4.57
N VAL A 376 -2.11 24.71 -4.74
CA VAL A 376 -1.98 25.84 -3.82
C VAL A 376 -3.33 26.15 -3.22
N GLY A 377 -3.41 26.20 -1.88
CA GLY A 377 -4.64 26.42 -1.13
C GLY A 377 -4.57 27.63 -0.17
N PRO A 378 -5.59 27.81 0.70
CA PRO A 378 -5.66 28.95 1.60
C PRO A 378 -4.43 29.07 2.52
N GLY A 379 -3.92 30.31 2.66
CA GLY A 379 -2.73 30.62 3.44
C GLY A 379 -1.41 30.39 2.73
N GLU A 380 -1.42 29.96 1.47
CA GLU A 380 -0.22 29.85 0.64
C GLU A 380 -0.06 31.05 -0.29
N ALA A 381 1.17 31.32 -0.67
CA ALA A 381 1.52 32.45 -1.55
C ALA A 381 2.36 31.96 -2.74
N PHE A 382 2.25 32.66 -3.86
CA PHE A 382 3.05 32.45 -5.07
C PHE A 382 3.40 33.77 -5.74
N GLY A 383 4.37 33.74 -6.66
CA GLY A 383 4.85 34.93 -7.36
C GLY A 383 6.03 35.62 -6.68
N GLU A 384 6.47 35.09 -5.51
CA GLU A 384 7.57 35.69 -4.74
C GLU A 384 8.89 35.75 -5.51
N ALA A 385 9.20 34.76 -6.34
CA ALA A 385 10.43 34.73 -7.13
C ALA A 385 10.45 35.87 -8.22
N GLY A 386 9.30 36.11 -8.85
CA GLY A 386 9.17 37.23 -9.79
C GLY A 386 9.19 38.56 -9.09
N LEU A 387 8.40 38.73 -8.05
CA LEU A 387 8.30 39.97 -7.29
C LEU A 387 9.64 40.36 -6.65
N LEU A 388 10.30 39.44 -5.95
CA LEU A 388 11.51 39.74 -5.18
C LEU A 388 12.77 39.77 -6.04
N ALA A 389 12.92 38.84 -7.00
CA ALA A 389 14.15 38.69 -7.79
C ALA A 389 14.00 38.92 -9.30
N GLY A 390 12.82 39.23 -9.76
CA GLY A 390 12.54 39.45 -11.20
C GLY A 390 12.71 38.16 -12.03
N LEU A 391 12.49 37.01 -11.43
CA LEU A 391 12.64 35.69 -12.08
C LEU A 391 11.35 35.28 -12.79
N PRO A 392 11.42 34.80 -14.05
CA PRO A 392 10.25 34.24 -14.72
C PRO A 392 9.81 32.93 -14.07
N MET A 393 8.52 32.74 -13.95
CA MET A 393 7.94 31.48 -13.53
C MET A 393 7.72 30.56 -14.73
N ARG A 394 8.31 29.37 -14.71
CA ARG A 394 8.19 28.35 -15.79
C ARG A 394 6.91 27.51 -15.69
N VAL A 395 5.99 27.90 -14.81
CA VAL A 395 4.74 27.18 -14.57
C VAL A 395 3.55 28.04 -14.92
N SER A 396 2.46 27.44 -15.34
CA SER A 396 1.15 28.08 -15.39
C SER A 396 0.41 27.83 -14.08
N ILE A 397 -0.38 28.81 -13.65
CA ILE A 397 -1.23 28.70 -12.45
C ILE A 397 -2.67 28.95 -12.87
N THR A 398 -3.52 27.96 -12.62
CA THR A 398 -4.94 27.96 -12.98
C THR A 398 -5.79 27.61 -11.76
N THR A 399 -6.93 28.27 -11.58
CA THR A 399 -7.88 27.96 -10.52
C THR A 399 -8.61 26.63 -10.81
N LEU A 400 -8.65 25.73 -9.84
CA LEU A 400 -9.48 24.52 -9.90
C LEU A 400 -10.91 24.79 -9.36
N THR A 401 -11.03 25.67 -8.38
CA THR A 401 -12.29 26.12 -7.79
C THR A 401 -12.39 27.63 -7.87
N PRO A 402 -13.56 28.25 -7.70
CA PRO A 402 -13.63 29.71 -7.50
C PRO A 402 -12.68 30.12 -6.37
N ALA A 403 -11.87 31.15 -6.59
CA ALA A 403 -10.83 31.57 -5.66
C ALA A 403 -10.85 33.08 -5.41
N VAL A 404 -10.45 33.42 -4.18
CA VAL A 404 -10.18 34.80 -3.76
C VAL A 404 -8.71 34.90 -3.42
N LEU A 405 -8.02 35.83 -4.08
CA LEU A 405 -6.61 36.11 -3.85
C LEU A 405 -6.44 37.52 -3.32
N PHE A 406 -5.48 37.71 -2.43
CA PHE A 406 -4.96 39.02 -2.09
C PHE A 406 -3.60 39.20 -2.74
N GLN A 407 -3.42 40.34 -3.45
CA GLN A 407 -2.18 40.64 -4.17
C GLN A 407 -1.48 41.84 -3.54
N LEU A 408 -0.14 41.72 -3.45
CA LEU A 408 0.76 42.79 -3.05
C LEU A 408 1.65 43.14 -4.22
N GLY A 409 1.48 44.31 -4.79
CA GLY A 409 2.22 44.76 -5.95
C GLY A 409 3.69 45.10 -5.66
N LYS A 410 4.49 45.18 -6.73
CA LYS A 410 5.93 45.43 -6.65
C LYS A 410 6.26 46.77 -5.99
N ASP A 411 5.52 47.82 -6.27
CA ASP A 411 5.78 49.18 -5.73
C ASP A 411 5.55 49.20 -4.21
N ASP A 412 4.45 48.57 -3.78
CA ASP A 412 4.12 48.42 -2.35
C ASP A 412 5.14 47.58 -1.60
N MET A 413 5.57 46.47 -2.19
CA MET A 413 6.63 45.62 -1.61
C MET A 413 7.97 46.39 -1.57
N SER A 414 8.34 47.12 -2.63
CA SER A 414 9.57 47.90 -2.65
C SER A 414 9.59 48.97 -1.56
N ALA A 415 8.46 49.67 -1.37
CA ALA A 415 8.32 50.67 -0.31
C ALA A 415 8.42 50.05 1.11
N PHE A 416 7.87 48.83 1.28
CA PHE A 416 7.93 48.11 2.53
C PHE A 416 9.35 47.63 2.82
N LEU A 417 10.05 47.02 1.86
CA LEU A 417 11.40 46.49 2.03
C LEU A 417 12.44 47.62 2.27
N LYS A 418 12.21 48.84 1.71
CA LYS A 418 13.04 50.00 2.03
C LYS A 418 12.91 50.46 3.47
N ALA A 419 11.71 50.32 4.03
CA ALA A 419 11.46 50.66 5.45
C ALA A 419 11.94 49.57 6.43
N HIS A 420 12.03 48.30 5.99
CA HIS A 420 12.34 47.13 6.78
C HIS A 420 13.43 46.24 6.11
N PRO A 421 14.69 46.69 6.07
CA PRO A 421 15.80 45.96 5.40
C PRO A 421 16.03 44.56 5.94
N GLU A 422 15.84 44.34 7.25
CA GLU A 422 15.98 43.06 7.92
C GLU A 422 14.95 42.02 7.41
N VAL A 423 13.79 42.44 6.96
CA VAL A 423 12.78 41.58 6.35
C VAL A 423 13.24 41.13 4.96
N ALA A 424 13.90 42.01 4.21
CA ALA A 424 14.44 41.69 2.89
C ALA A 424 15.41 40.51 2.93
N GLU A 425 16.32 40.49 3.90
CA GLU A 425 17.27 39.40 4.08
C GLU A 425 16.57 38.06 4.40
N LYS A 426 15.61 38.08 5.35
CA LYS A 426 14.83 36.89 5.72
C LYS A 426 14.01 36.33 4.55
N LEU A 427 13.39 37.20 3.75
CA LEU A 427 12.63 36.79 2.56
C LEU A 427 13.54 36.13 1.52
N CYS A 428 14.75 36.64 1.32
CA CYS A 428 15.74 36.04 0.43
C CYS A 428 16.22 34.67 0.93
N GLN A 429 16.47 34.50 2.23
CA GLN A 429 16.82 33.21 2.81
C GLN A 429 15.72 32.18 2.58
N LEU A 430 14.45 32.54 2.78
CA LEU A 430 13.31 31.68 2.55
C LEU A 430 13.15 31.32 1.06
N LEU A 431 13.33 32.31 0.18
CA LEU A 431 13.28 32.08 -1.26
C LEU A 431 14.39 31.13 -1.73
N ALA A 432 15.63 31.33 -1.24
CA ALA A 432 16.75 30.44 -1.53
C ALA A 432 16.46 29.01 -1.11
N TYR A 433 15.92 28.80 0.10
CA TYR A 433 15.52 27.48 0.61
C TYR A 433 14.44 26.84 -0.25
N ARG A 434 13.41 27.59 -0.67
CA ARG A 434 12.33 27.09 -1.52
C ARG A 434 12.84 26.72 -2.93
N GLN A 435 13.72 27.55 -3.52
CA GLN A 435 14.31 27.29 -4.83
C GLN A 435 15.20 26.04 -4.82
N ASP A 436 16.01 25.82 -3.77
CA ASP A 436 16.81 24.58 -3.62
C ASP A 436 15.92 23.34 -3.53
N LYS A 437 14.81 23.43 -2.81
CA LYS A 437 13.83 22.33 -2.69
C LYS A 437 13.11 22.05 -4.01
N LEU A 438 12.72 23.07 -4.76
CA LEU A 438 12.10 22.95 -6.09
C LEU A 438 13.10 22.45 -7.13
N GLY A 439 14.36 22.90 -7.11
CA GLY A 439 15.42 22.44 -8.00
C GLY A 439 15.73 20.94 -7.83
N LYS A 440 15.61 20.40 -6.62
CA LYS A 440 15.72 18.98 -6.34
C LYS A 440 14.52 18.17 -6.89
N LEU A 441 13.34 18.79 -7.03
CA LEU A 441 12.14 18.16 -7.57
C LEU A 441 12.05 18.24 -9.11
N THR A 442 12.67 19.27 -9.69
CA THR A 442 12.62 19.55 -11.12
C THR A 442 13.96 19.36 -11.79
N ALA A 443 14.77 18.39 -11.56
CA ALA A 443 16.07 18.06 -12.14
C ALA A 443 16.48 18.69 -13.51
N ALA A 444 15.99 19.91 -13.83
CA ALA A 444 16.13 20.65 -15.06
C ALA A 444 16.26 22.16 -14.80
N LEU A 445 17.21 22.58 -13.99
CA LEU A 445 17.75 23.91 -14.12
C LEU A 445 19.06 23.80 -14.89
N PRO A 446 19.28 24.62 -15.96
CA PRO A 446 20.57 24.66 -16.63
C PRO A 446 21.63 25.00 -15.58
N ALA A 447 22.75 24.29 -15.65
CA ALA A 447 23.95 24.56 -14.88
C ALA A 447 24.55 25.92 -15.26
N GLU A 448 23.94 27.02 -14.85
CA GLU A 448 24.58 28.32 -14.71
C GLU A 448 25.07 28.52 -13.27
N GLN A 449 25.72 27.50 -12.72
CA GLN A 449 26.47 27.58 -11.49
C GLN A 449 27.97 27.51 -11.77
N GLU A 450 28.46 28.44 -12.56
CA GLU A 450 29.86 28.81 -12.53
C GLU A 450 29.96 30.21 -11.97
N HIS A 451 29.92 30.36 -10.63
CA HIS A 451 30.63 31.41 -9.87
C HIS A 451 30.33 31.17 -8.39
N GLY A 452 31.33 31.07 -7.56
CA GLY A 452 31.35 30.69 -6.15
C GLY A 452 30.56 31.55 -5.15
N HIS A 453 29.44 32.12 -5.55
CA HIS A 453 28.49 32.78 -4.64
C HIS A 453 27.34 31.83 -4.30
N SER A 454 26.90 31.88 -3.04
CA SER A 454 25.74 31.08 -2.62
C SER A 454 24.50 31.54 -3.41
N LEU A 455 23.55 30.65 -3.62
CA LEU A 455 22.25 30.99 -4.23
C LEU A 455 21.58 32.16 -3.51
N PHE A 456 21.80 32.27 -2.22
CA PHE A 456 21.35 33.39 -1.39
C PHE A 456 21.98 34.71 -1.83
N ASP A 457 23.29 34.81 -2.00
CA ASP A 457 23.98 36.06 -2.39
C ASP A 457 23.53 36.54 -3.76
N TRP A 458 23.33 35.61 -4.69
CA TRP A 458 22.82 35.93 -6.02
C TRP A 458 21.38 36.46 -5.98
N LEU A 459 20.48 35.78 -5.23
CA LEU A 459 19.07 36.21 -5.05
C LEU A 459 19.01 37.57 -4.33
N PHE A 460 19.81 37.75 -3.29
CA PHE A 460 19.85 39.00 -2.53
C PHE A 460 20.35 40.16 -3.37
N GLY A 461 21.38 39.96 -4.18
CA GLY A 461 21.85 40.95 -5.18
C GLY A 461 20.77 41.30 -6.23
N LYS A 462 20.04 40.31 -6.74
CA LYS A 462 18.91 40.52 -7.66
C LYS A 462 17.78 41.33 -7.03
N MET A 463 17.41 40.99 -5.79
CA MET A 463 16.35 41.69 -5.06
C MET A 463 16.74 43.13 -4.77
N ARG A 464 17.97 43.41 -4.33
CA ARG A 464 18.47 44.81 -4.16
C ARG A 464 18.36 45.62 -5.44
N HIS A 465 18.67 45.02 -6.59
CA HIS A 465 18.56 45.66 -7.88
C HIS A 465 17.09 45.93 -8.27
N VAL A 466 16.22 44.92 -8.13
CA VAL A 466 14.78 44.99 -8.52
C VAL A 466 14.02 46.02 -7.69
N HIS A 467 14.34 46.16 -6.40
CA HIS A 467 13.65 47.03 -5.45
C HIS A 467 14.43 48.33 -5.16
N SER A 468 15.56 48.57 -5.84
CA SER A 468 16.41 49.75 -5.66
C SER A 468 16.75 49.96 -4.15
N LEU A 469 17.15 48.91 -3.48
CA LEU A 469 17.62 48.93 -2.11
C LEU A 469 19.10 49.31 -2.18
N HIS A 470 19.43 50.57 -1.91
CA HIS A 470 20.82 51.03 -1.76
C HIS A 470 21.23 50.96 -0.31
N ASP A 471 22.54 50.79 -0.07
CA ASP A 471 23.16 50.78 1.27
C ASP A 471 22.94 52.08 2.01
#